data_c920c511b9c93d3ca5ef36ec5866858e
#
_entry.id   c920c511b9c93d3ca5ef36ec5866858e
#
_cell.length_a   1.000
_cell.length_b   1.000
_cell.length_c   1.000
_cell.angle_alpha   90.00
_cell.angle_beta   90.00
_cell.angle_gamma   90.00
#
_symmetry.space_group_name_H-M   'P 1'
#
loop_
_entity.id
_entity.type
_entity.pdbx_description
1 polymer ?
#
loop_
_entity_poly.entity_id
_entity_poly.type
_entity_poly.pdbx_seq_one_letter_code
_entity_poly.pdbx_strand_id
1 'polypeptide(L)'
;AIKQGEEVIGNRTRVKVVKNKLASPFKETEFDILYGEGVSKLGELVDLGGDLGVLEKSGAWYSYQGQRIGQGRDNTRMFLRDHPEMAAKVEAEIRAKHIAAIQAMVAASQPKSDAAVAAAPAVKPGTVEADKKVVARAPASKSGEA
;
A
#
# COMPACT_ATOMS: atom_id res chain seq x y z
N ALA A 1 -27.04 -1.76 9.03
CA ALA A 1 -27.09 -3.16 9.46
C ALA A 1 -27.11 -4.08 8.24
N ILE A 2 -26.34 -5.14 8.29
CA ILE A 2 -26.29 -6.21 7.28
C ILE A 2 -27.21 -7.31 7.76
N LYS A 3 -28.18 -7.67 6.92
CA LYS A 3 -29.17 -8.69 7.26
C LYS A 3 -29.00 -9.90 6.35
N GLN A 4 -29.14 -11.07 6.90
CA GLN A 4 -29.29 -12.34 6.17
C GLN A 4 -30.65 -12.92 6.50
N GLY A 5 -31.62 -12.69 5.58
CA GLY A 5 -33.02 -12.94 5.88
C GLY A 5 -33.55 -11.94 6.92
N GLU A 6 -34.05 -12.45 8.05
CA GLU A 6 -34.56 -11.61 9.15
C GLU A 6 -33.50 -11.30 10.22
N GLU A 7 -32.39 -12.00 10.22
CA GLU A 7 -31.34 -11.87 11.23
C GLU A 7 -30.32 -10.79 10.86
N VAL A 8 -29.94 -9.96 11.82
CA VAL A 8 -28.87 -8.97 11.66
C VAL A 8 -27.52 -9.61 11.97
N ILE A 9 -26.74 -9.85 10.94
CA ILE A 9 -25.45 -10.55 11.03
C ILE A 9 -24.25 -9.57 11.16
N GLY A 10 -24.46 -8.29 10.93
CA GLY A 10 -23.36 -7.33 11.00
C GLY A 10 -23.77 -5.90 10.70
N ASN A 11 -22.80 -5.01 10.70
CA ASN A 11 -22.96 -3.61 10.38
C ASN A 11 -21.93 -3.15 9.35
N ARG A 12 -22.39 -2.35 8.37
CA ARG A 12 -21.50 -1.57 7.51
C ARG A 12 -21.04 -0.33 8.26
N THR A 13 -19.74 -0.16 8.37
CA THR A 13 -19.11 0.90 9.16
C THR A 13 -18.29 1.78 8.24
N ARG A 14 -18.50 3.10 8.34
CA ARG A 14 -17.67 4.12 7.68
C ARG A 14 -16.71 4.71 8.71
N VAL A 15 -15.44 4.71 8.40
CA VAL A 15 -14.38 5.28 9.24
C VAL A 15 -13.73 6.45 8.51
N LYS A 16 -13.62 7.58 9.20
CA LYS A 16 -12.93 8.78 8.73
C LYS A 16 -11.72 9.05 9.61
N VAL A 17 -10.55 9.11 9.01
CA VAL A 17 -9.31 9.45 9.70
C VAL A 17 -9.25 10.96 9.92
N VAL A 18 -9.50 11.42 11.13
CA VAL A 18 -9.54 12.86 11.46
C VAL A 18 -8.14 13.42 11.70
N LYS A 19 -7.23 12.64 12.29
CA LYS A 19 -5.87 13.06 12.61
C LYS A 19 -4.88 11.94 12.27
N ASN A 20 -3.86 12.28 11.48
CA ASN A 20 -2.78 11.36 11.15
C ASN A 20 -1.45 12.14 11.13
N LYS A 21 -0.42 11.62 11.81
CA LYS A 21 0.90 12.24 11.87
C LYS A 21 1.86 11.75 10.78
N LEU A 22 1.57 10.58 10.17
CA LEU A 22 2.46 9.90 9.22
C LEU A 22 2.01 10.04 7.77
N ALA A 23 0.73 10.34 7.54
CA ALA A 23 0.15 10.46 6.20
C ALA A 23 -0.97 11.52 6.19
N SER A 24 -1.50 11.83 5.01
CA SER A 24 -2.60 12.77 4.84
C SER A 24 -3.83 12.33 5.65
N PRO A 25 -4.39 13.20 6.51
CA PRO A 25 -5.63 12.92 7.21
C PRO A 25 -6.85 13.02 6.28
N PHE A 26 -8.04 12.82 6.84
CA PHE A 26 -9.35 12.93 6.18
C PHE A 26 -9.65 11.88 5.10
N LYS A 27 -8.89 10.78 5.08
CA LYS A 27 -9.26 9.62 4.28
C LYS A 27 -10.42 8.89 4.93
N GLU A 28 -11.34 8.42 4.10
CA GLU A 28 -12.50 7.65 4.53
C GLU A 28 -12.41 6.24 3.93
N THR A 29 -12.88 5.27 4.69
CA THR A 29 -13.05 3.89 4.22
C THR A 29 -14.33 3.31 4.80
N GLU A 30 -14.96 2.43 4.04
CA GLU A 30 -16.14 1.68 4.46
C GLU A 30 -15.83 0.21 4.45
N PHE A 31 -16.23 -0.50 5.48
CA PHE A 31 -16.10 -1.94 5.57
C PHE A 31 -17.21 -2.55 6.42
N ASP A 32 -17.40 -3.83 6.25
CA ASP A 32 -18.41 -4.58 6.96
C ASP A 32 -17.81 -5.27 8.19
N ILE A 33 -18.48 -5.13 9.32
CA ILE A 33 -18.17 -5.84 10.55
C ILE A 33 -19.25 -6.89 10.76
N LEU A 34 -18.85 -8.15 10.75
CA LEU A 34 -19.74 -9.28 11.05
C LEU A 34 -19.63 -9.66 12.51
N TYR A 35 -20.77 -9.94 13.13
CA TYR A 35 -20.81 -10.33 14.52
C TYR A 35 -20.17 -11.72 14.69
N GLY A 36 -19.23 -11.84 15.63
CA GLY A 36 -18.48 -13.07 15.90
C GLY A 36 -17.28 -13.32 14.98
N GLU A 37 -17.24 -12.75 13.76
CA GLU A 37 -16.16 -12.93 12.79
C GLU A 37 -15.23 -11.69 12.70
N GLY A 38 -15.80 -10.49 12.94
CA GLY A 38 -15.06 -9.23 12.85
C GLY A 38 -15.14 -8.59 11.47
N VAL A 39 -14.05 -7.93 11.02
CA VAL A 39 -13.98 -7.26 9.71
C VAL A 39 -14.03 -8.28 8.59
N SER A 40 -15.01 -8.13 7.68
CA SER A 40 -15.21 -9.04 6.55
C SER A 40 -14.24 -8.75 5.40
N LYS A 41 -13.04 -9.33 5.44
CA LYS A 41 -12.05 -9.21 4.36
C LYS A 41 -12.60 -9.67 3.01
N LEU A 42 -13.33 -10.77 2.98
CA LEU A 42 -13.90 -11.31 1.74
C LEU A 42 -14.99 -10.40 1.15
N GLY A 43 -15.77 -9.73 2.00
CA GLY A 43 -16.73 -8.72 1.57
C GLY A 43 -16.06 -7.53 0.87
N GLU A 44 -14.94 -7.06 1.43
CA GLU A 44 -14.15 -6.00 0.80
C GLU A 44 -13.54 -6.43 -0.54
N LEU A 45 -13.05 -7.67 -0.63
CA LEU A 45 -12.51 -8.20 -1.89
C LEU A 45 -13.57 -8.22 -3.00
N VAL A 46 -14.82 -8.51 -2.67
CA VAL A 46 -15.93 -8.47 -3.64
C VAL A 46 -16.23 -7.03 -4.06
N ASP A 47 -16.30 -6.10 -3.12
CA ASP A 47 -16.58 -4.69 -3.41
C ASP A 47 -15.44 -4.06 -4.24
N LEU A 48 -14.20 -4.16 -3.77
CA LEU A 48 -13.02 -3.63 -4.47
C LEU A 48 -12.76 -4.33 -5.81
N GLY A 49 -13.01 -5.64 -5.86
CA GLY A 49 -12.90 -6.42 -7.10
C GLY A 49 -13.88 -5.96 -8.16
N GLY A 50 -15.11 -5.62 -7.76
CA GLY A 50 -16.11 -5.01 -8.63
C GLY A 50 -15.74 -3.61 -9.10
N ASP A 51 -15.26 -2.76 -8.19
CA ASP A 51 -14.89 -1.37 -8.48
C ASP A 51 -13.64 -1.27 -9.39
N LEU A 52 -12.66 -2.15 -9.20
CA LEU A 52 -11.43 -2.20 -10.00
C LEU A 52 -11.58 -3.03 -11.29
N GLY A 53 -12.76 -3.62 -11.53
CA GLY A 53 -13.00 -4.45 -12.69
C GLY A 53 -12.14 -5.72 -12.72
N VAL A 54 -11.80 -6.27 -11.55
CA VAL A 54 -11.21 -7.61 -11.39
C VAL A 54 -12.31 -8.66 -11.41
N LEU A 55 -13.40 -8.35 -10.70
CA LEU A 55 -14.62 -9.12 -10.75
C LEU A 55 -15.59 -8.43 -11.71
N GLU A 56 -16.00 -9.15 -12.74
CA GLU A 56 -17.02 -8.68 -13.68
C GLU A 56 -18.39 -8.78 -13.01
N LYS A 57 -19.10 -7.65 -12.95
CA LYS A 57 -20.45 -7.58 -12.44
C LYS A 57 -21.43 -7.49 -13.58
N SER A 58 -22.19 -8.54 -13.82
CA SER A 58 -23.27 -8.58 -14.80
C SER A 58 -24.62 -8.67 -14.08
N GLY A 59 -25.27 -7.52 -13.90
CA GLY A 59 -26.47 -7.40 -13.10
C GLY A 59 -26.23 -7.83 -11.64
N ALA A 60 -26.89 -8.91 -11.21
CA ALA A 60 -26.70 -9.49 -9.87
C ALA A 60 -25.58 -10.54 -9.81
N TRP A 61 -24.97 -10.92 -10.93
CA TRP A 61 -23.96 -11.96 -11.00
C TRP A 61 -22.55 -11.40 -10.96
N TYR A 62 -21.70 -12.07 -10.21
CA TYR A 62 -20.26 -11.82 -10.19
C TYR A 62 -19.54 -12.94 -10.93
N SER A 63 -18.63 -12.57 -11.82
CA SER A 63 -17.78 -13.49 -12.59
C SER A 63 -16.31 -13.12 -12.41
N TYR A 64 -15.45 -14.11 -12.44
CA TYR A 64 -14.01 -13.94 -12.44
C TYR A 64 -13.39 -14.78 -13.55
N GLN A 65 -12.66 -14.15 -14.48
CA GLN A 65 -12.07 -14.80 -15.65
C GLN A 65 -13.09 -15.63 -16.49
N GLY A 66 -14.31 -15.10 -16.63
CA GLY A 66 -15.39 -15.77 -17.37
C GLY A 66 -16.12 -16.86 -16.58
N GLN A 67 -15.68 -17.19 -15.36
CA GLN A 67 -16.35 -18.13 -14.49
C GLN A 67 -17.31 -17.41 -13.55
N ARG A 68 -18.56 -17.84 -13.51
CA ARG A 68 -19.55 -17.31 -12.56
C ARG A 68 -19.20 -17.80 -11.15
N ILE A 69 -19.08 -16.83 -10.22
CA ILE A 69 -18.72 -17.09 -8.83
C ILE A 69 -19.99 -17.16 -7.96
N GLY A 70 -20.91 -16.20 -8.14
CA GLY A 70 -22.11 -16.17 -7.32
C GLY A 70 -23.10 -15.09 -7.75
N GLN A 71 -24.34 -15.27 -7.30
CA GLN A 71 -25.38 -14.27 -7.46
C GLN A 71 -25.49 -13.44 -6.19
N GLY A 72 -25.18 -12.15 -6.31
CA GLY A 72 -25.15 -11.22 -5.19
C GLY A 72 -23.85 -11.28 -4.39
N ARG A 73 -23.67 -10.26 -3.57
CA ARG A 73 -22.45 -10.04 -2.78
C ARG A 73 -22.22 -11.16 -1.75
N ASP A 74 -23.28 -11.58 -1.06
CA ASP A 74 -23.18 -12.58 0.00
C ASP A 74 -22.81 -13.96 -0.52
N ASN A 75 -23.45 -14.39 -1.62
CA ASN A 75 -23.13 -15.68 -2.23
C ASN A 75 -21.69 -15.68 -2.79
N THR A 76 -21.25 -14.58 -3.38
CA THR A 76 -19.87 -14.44 -3.86
C THR A 76 -18.88 -14.49 -2.70
N ARG A 77 -19.21 -13.86 -1.54
CA ARG A 77 -18.41 -13.93 -0.34
C ARG A 77 -18.30 -15.37 0.18
N MET A 78 -19.41 -16.10 0.25
CA MET A 78 -19.44 -17.50 0.68
C MET A 78 -18.62 -18.38 -0.26
N PHE A 79 -18.76 -18.20 -1.56
CA PHE A 79 -17.96 -18.92 -2.56
C PHE A 79 -16.46 -18.68 -2.38
N LEU A 80 -16.03 -17.42 -2.16
CA LEU A 80 -14.63 -17.10 -1.93
C LEU A 80 -14.12 -17.65 -0.58
N ARG A 81 -15.00 -17.86 0.39
CA ARG A 81 -14.67 -18.51 1.66
C ARG A 81 -14.38 -20.00 1.45
N ASP A 82 -15.16 -20.66 0.60
CA ASP A 82 -14.99 -22.08 0.27
C ASP A 82 -13.79 -22.32 -0.66
N HIS A 83 -13.38 -21.28 -1.42
CA HIS A 83 -12.27 -21.31 -2.37
C HIS A 83 -11.17 -20.29 -2.03
N PRO A 84 -10.35 -20.54 -1.01
CA PRO A 84 -9.34 -19.58 -0.55
C PRO A 84 -8.25 -19.32 -1.62
N GLU A 85 -8.00 -20.27 -2.51
CA GLU A 85 -7.05 -20.09 -3.62
C GLU A 85 -7.52 -19.01 -4.62
N MET A 86 -8.81 -19.00 -4.92
CA MET A 86 -9.39 -17.97 -5.78
C MET A 86 -9.40 -16.61 -5.07
N ALA A 87 -9.73 -16.58 -3.79
CA ALA A 87 -9.68 -15.37 -2.99
C ALA A 87 -8.27 -14.75 -2.97
N ALA A 88 -7.23 -15.57 -2.85
CA ALA A 88 -5.85 -15.11 -2.90
C ALA A 88 -5.45 -14.54 -4.29
N LYS A 89 -5.91 -15.15 -5.37
CA LYS A 89 -5.67 -14.64 -6.74
C LYS A 89 -6.35 -13.29 -6.95
N VAL A 90 -7.63 -13.19 -6.58
CA VAL A 90 -8.40 -11.94 -6.66
C VAL A 90 -7.74 -10.85 -5.81
N GLU A 91 -7.30 -11.18 -4.59
CA GLU A 91 -6.58 -10.24 -3.72
C GLU A 91 -5.28 -9.73 -4.37
N ALA A 92 -4.48 -10.62 -4.96
CA ALA A 92 -3.24 -10.27 -5.62
C ALA A 92 -3.47 -9.32 -6.82
N GLU A 93 -4.49 -9.58 -7.64
CA GLU A 93 -4.85 -8.73 -8.77
C GLU A 93 -5.39 -7.36 -8.33
N ILE A 94 -6.22 -7.32 -7.29
CA ILE A 94 -6.72 -6.08 -6.69
C ILE A 94 -5.55 -5.24 -6.18
N ARG A 95 -4.61 -5.85 -5.46
CA ARG A 95 -3.41 -5.16 -4.96
C ARG A 95 -2.54 -4.62 -6.09
N ALA A 96 -2.31 -5.41 -7.13
CA ALA A 96 -1.52 -5.00 -8.29
C ALA A 96 -2.16 -3.79 -9.00
N LYS A 97 -3.47 -3.82 -9.26
CA LYS A 97 -4.20 -2.71 -9.88
C LYS A 97 -4.23 -1.47 -8.98
N HIS A 98 -4.43 -1.65 -7.67
CA HIS A 98 -4.46 -0.53 -6.72
C HIS A 98 -3.10 0.15 -6.58
N ILE A 99 -2.02 -0.63 -6.52
CA ILE A 99 -0.64 -0.09 -6.48
C ILE A 99 -0.33 0.65 -7.78
N ALA A 100 -0.69 0.09 -8.93
CA ALA A 100 -0.52 0.75 -10.22
C ALA A 100 -1.29 2.08 -10.31
N ALA A 101 -2.53 2.12 -9.79
CA ALA A 101 -3.33 3.34 -9.73
C ALA A 101 -2.71 4.41 -8.82
N ILE A 102 -2.19 4.02 -7.65
CA ILE A 102 -1.49 4.93 -6.74
C ILE A 102 -0.20 5.46 -7.38
N GLN A 103 0.58 4.60 -8.02
CA GLN A 103 1.81 5.01 -8.70
C GLN A 103 1.52 5.99 -9.85
N ALA A 104 0.47 5.77 -10.62
CA ALA A 104 0.03 6.70 -11.65
C ALA A 104 -0.40 8.06 -11.07
N MET A 105 -1.12 8.06 -9.95
CA MET A 105 -1.49 9.31 -9.26
C MET A 105 -0.29 10.06 -8.71
N VAL A 106 0.68 9.36 -8.12
CA VAL A 106 1.92 9.95 -7.61
C VAL A 106 2.77 10.50 -8.74
N ALA A 107 2.89 9.78 -9.87
CA ALA A 107 3.59 10.25 -11.04
C ALA A 107 2.93 11.49 -11.69
N ALA A 108 1.59 11.57 -11.65
CA ALA A 108 0.85 12.72 -12.15
C ALA A 108 0.92 13.94 -11.20
N SER A 109 1.20 13.73 -9.92
CA SER A 109 1.32 14.78 -8.89
C SER A 109 2.74 15.30 -8.68
N GLN A 110 3.75 14.72 -9.35
CA GLN A 110 5.08 15.29 -9.35
C GLN A 110 5.06 16.53 -10.26
N PRO A 111 5.31 17.75 -9.72
CA PRO A 111 5.58 18.89 -10.58
C PRO A 111 6.81 18.54 -11.41
N LYS A 112 6.74 18.76 -12.71
CA LYS A 112 7.90 18.75 -13.58
C LYS A 112 8.90 19.74 -12.98
N SER A 113 9.82 19.25 -12.15
CA SER A 113 11.01 20.01 -11.83
C SER A 113 11.86 19.98 -13.06
N ASP A 114 11.92 21.13 -13.68
CA ASP A 114 12.68 21.47 -14.84
C ASP A 114 14.08 20.85 -14.83
N ALA A 115 14.34 20.11 -15.87
CA ALA A 115 15.68 19.82 -16.33
C ALA A 115 16.31 21.14 -16.79
N ALA A 116 17.00 21.81 -15.90
CA ALA A 116 17.91 22.90 -16.27
C ALA A 116 18.90 23.17 -15.13
N VAL A 117 19.89 22.31 -14.95
CA VAL A 117 21.24 22.72 -14.58
C VAL A 117 22.23 21.79 -15.33
N ALA A 118 22.39 22.07 -16.60
CA ALA A 118 23.57 21.66 -17.32
C ALA A 118 24.61 22.77 -17.18
N ALA A 119 25.88 22.36 -17.03
CA ALA A 119 27.09 23.17 -17.16
C ALA A 119 27.52 24.02 -15.96
N ALA A 120 28.37 23.43 -15.14
CA ALA A 120 29.45 24.15 -14.49
C ALA A 120 30.79 23.68 -15.07
N PRO A 121 31.69 24.58 -15.42
CA PRO A 121 32.93 24.28 -16.12
C PRO A 121 34.00 23.68 -15.22
N ALA A 122 34.80 22.81 -15.81
CA ALA A 122 35.99 22.20 -15.26
C ALA A 122 36.96 23.26 -14.69
N VAL A 123 37.32 23.12 -13.44
CA VAL A 123 38.51 23.80 -12.88
C VAL A 123 39.62 22.75 -12.79
N LYS A 124 40.71 23.07 -13.51
CA LYS A 124 41.93 22.31 -13.62
C LYS A 124 42.65 22.18 -12.27
N PRO A 125 43.42 21.10 -12.00
CA PRO A 125 44.24 20.99 -10.81
C PRO A 125 45.49 21.81 -10.91
N GLY A 126 45.65 22.75 -10.00
CA GLY A 126 46.90 23.48 -9.80
C GLY A 126 47.77 22.74 -8.79
N THR A 127 48.91 22.29 -9.27
CA THR A 127 50.12 21.87 -8.54
C THR A 127 50.68 22.99 -7.69
N VAL A 128 50.94 22.74 -6.45
CA VAL A 128 52.04 23.36 -5.63
C VAL A 128 52.36 22.38 -4.48
N GLU A 129 53.39 21.74 -4.60
CA GLU A 129 54.77 21.67 -4.06
C GLU A 129 54.94 21.82 -2.53
N ALA A 130 55.68 20.87 -2.06
CA ALA A 130 56.14 20.55 -0.74
C ALA A 130 56.55 21.73 0.15
N ASP A 131 56.30 21.61 1.48
CA ASP A 131 57.40 21.84 2.39
C ASP A 131 57.29 21.00 3.68
N LYS A 132 58.42 20.46 4.04
CA LYS A 132 58.75 19.65 5.21
C LYS A 132 58.74 20.51 6.47
N LYS A 133 58.19 20.02 7.58
CA LYS A 133 58.97 20.06 8.85
C LYS A 133 58.47 19.05 9.86
N VAL A 134 59.36 18.17 10.14
CA VAL A 134 59.51 17.21 11.23
C VAL A 134 59.31 17.89 12.58
N VAL A 135 58.61 17.30 13.50
CA VAL A 135 59.10 17.03 14.86
C VAL A 135 58.30 15.89 15.50
N ALA A 136 59.01 14.85 15.82
CA ALA A 136 58.61 13.70 16.62
C ALA A 136 58.44 14.07 18.09
N ARG A 137 57.52 13.41 18.79
CA ARG A 137 57.74 12.95 20.18
C ARG A 137 56.62 12.01 20.66
N ALA A 138 56.91 10.77 20.75
CA ALA A 138 56.40 9.86 21.75
C ALA A 138 57.44 9.74 22.90
N PRO A 139 57.25 8.99 23.96
CA PRO A 139 56.19 8.21 24.53
C PRO A 139 56.00 8.36 26.06
N ALA A 140 55.14 7.61 26.71
CA ALA A 140 55.29 6.85 27.97
C ALA A 140 53.90 6.58 28.58
N SER A 141 53.39 5.36 28.62
CA SER A 141 53.51 4.26 29.59
C SER A 141 53.30 4.63 31.08
N LYS A 142 52.29 3.97 31.68
CA LYS A 142 52.26 3.20 32.94
C LYS A 142 50.80 3.00 33.33
N SER A 143 50.25 1.78 33.33
CA SER A 143 50.34 0.71 34.33
C SER A 143 49.97 1.09 35.77
N GLY A 144 49.10 0.26 36.33
CA GLY A 144 48.76 0.12 37.75
C GLY A 144 47.26 0.01 37.93
N GLU A 145 46.61 -1.14 38.05
CA GLU A 145 46.62 -2.09 39.15
C GLU A 145 46.07 -1.51 40.48
N ALA A 146 44.85 -1.87 40.81
CA ALA A 146 44.38 -2.49 42.02
C ALA A 146 42.88 -2.81 41.84
#